data_d6359023d61f942cead8ebcb2e47f62f
#
_entry.id   d6359023d61f942cead8ebcb2e47f62f
#
_cell.length_a   1.000
_cell.length_b   1.000
_cell.length_c   1.000
_cell.angle_alpha   90.00
_cell.angle_beta   90.00
_cell.angle_gamma   90.00
#
_symmetry.space_group_name_H-M   'P 1'
#
loop_
_entity.id
_entity.type
_entity.pdbx_description
1 polymer ?
#
loop_
_entity_poly.entity_id
_entity_poly.type
_entity_poly.pdbx_seq_one_letter_code
_entity_poly.pdbx_strand_id
1 'polypeptide(L)'
;MQKKHTKHNGSRKRVDRISMSLPPKLLTEFDLAMKKAGYSDRSKAVQTAMHFFIDEYNWKEDDNHEGAGAIVLLYDHHTYNHDSTSTHTQHDYTDIISAVTHTHLDHNNCLETIMVKGEIARIKQLAKKISENRGIKSLKVNFVNLV
;
A
#
# COMPACT_ATOMS: atom_id res chain seq x y z
N MET A 1 -38.59 28.06 27.98
CA MET A 1 -37.30 27.67 27.41
C MET A 1 -37.26 26.14 27.33
N GLN A 2 -37.59 25.56 26.16
CA GLN A 2 -37.59 24.12 25.95
C GLN A 2 -36.28 23.71 25.28
N LYS A 3 -35.46 22.89 25.96
CA LYS A 3 -34.22 22.29 25.40
C LYS A 3 -34.62 21.16 24.48
N LYS A 4 -34.41 21.32 23.16
CA LYS A 4 -34.49 20.23 22.17
C LYS A 4 -33.27 19.30 22.36
N HIS A 5 -33.52 18.08 22.82
CA HIS A 5 -32.55 17.00 22.77
C HIS A 5 -32.49 16.46 21.31
N THR A 6 -31.44 16.77 20.62
CA THR A 6 -31.07 16.13 19.35
C THR A 6 -30.59 14.70 19.63
N LYS A 7 -31.40 13.70 19.33
CA LYS A 7 -30.97 12.30 19.33
C LYS A 7 -29.99 12.11 18.18
N HIS A 8 -28.72 11.83 18.49
CA HIS A 8 -27.74 11.30 17.54
C HIS A 8 -28.16 9.87 17.20
N ASN A 9 -28.74 9.70 16.02
CA ASN A 9 -29.07 8.40 15.45
C ASN A 9 -27.78 7.83 14.82
N GLY A 10 -26.98 7.12 15.60
CA GLY A 10 -25.83 6.38 15.13
C GLY A 10 -26.31 5.26 14.21
N SER A 11 -26.19 5.46 12.90
CA SER A 11 -26.40 4.40 11.90
C SER A 11 -25.49 3.22 12.24
N ARG A 12 -26.06 2.11 12.75
CA ARG A 12 -25.32 0.86 12.90
C ARG A 12 -24.89 0.43 11.50
N LYS A 13 -23.58 0.41 11.22
CA LYS A 13 -23.05 -0.13 9.96
C LYS A 13 -23.63 -1.54 9.78
N ARG A 14 -24.38 -1.71 8.68
CA ARG A 14 -24.94 -3.01 8.30
C ARG A 14 -23.78 -3.99 8.06
N VAL A 15 -23.85 -5.16 8.68
CA VAL A 15 -22.87 -6.23 8.52
C VAL A 15 -23.56 -7.41 7.87
N ASP A 16 -23.06 -7.86 6.73
CA ASP A 16 -23.54 -9.05 6.05
C ASP A 16 -22.77 -10.28 6.56
N ARG A 17 -23.50 -11.39 6.78
CA ARG A 17 -22.93 -12.67 7.21
C ARG A 17 -22.69 -13.55 6.00
N ILE A 18 -21.48 -14.12 5.91
CA ILE A 18 -21.13 -15.10 4.88
C ILE A 18 -20.82 -16.45 5.50
N SER A 19 -21.14 -17.52 4.78
CA SER A 19 -20.73 -18.88 5.11
C SER A 19 -19.87 -19.43 3.97
N MET A 20 -18.77 -20.10 4.31
CA MET A 20 -17.88 -20.68 3.31
C MET A 20 -17.40 -22.07 3.77
N SER A 21 -17.18 -22.96 2.81
CA SER A 21 -16.53 -24.25 3.04
C SER A 21 -15.05 -24.14 2.71
N LEU A 22 -14.18 -24.55 3.63
CA LEU A 22 -12.73 -24.51 3.47
C LEU A 22 -12.13 -25.90 3.62
N PRO A 23 -11.07 -26.25 2.87
CA PRO A 23 -10.28 -27.42 3.14
C PRO A 23 -9.77 -27.41 4.60
N PRO A 24 -9.84 -28.51 5.35
CA PRO A 24 -9.43 -28.55 6.76
C PRO A 24 -7.98 -28.09 6.99
N LYS A 25 -7.08 -28.44 6.09
CA LYS A 25 -5.67 -28.05 6.14
C LYS A 25 -5.50 -26.53 6.06
N LEU A 26 -6.19 -25.89 5.10
CA LEU A 26 -6.15 -24.43 4.93
C LEU A 26 -6.69 -23.70 6.16
N LEU A 27 -7.78 -24.20 6.74
CA LEU A 27 -8.35 -23.62 7.96
C LEU A 27 -7.38 -23.71 9.15
N THR A 28 -6.70 -24.85 9.29
CA THR A 28 -5.69 -25.03 10.36
C THR A 28 -4.49 -24.10 10.16
N GLU A 29 -3.99 -23.96 8.94
CA GLU A 29 -2.90 -23.04 8.62
C GLU A 29 -3.28 -21.59 8.88
N PHE A 30 -4.50 -21.20 8.51
CA PHE A 30 -5.04 -19.85 8.77
C PHE A 30 -5.16 -19.58 10.28
N ASP A 31 -5.69 -20.52 11.06
CA ASP A 31 -5.82 -20.37 12.52
C ASP A 31 -4.47 -20.21 13.23
N LEU A 32 -3.45 -20.93 12.76
CA LEU A 32 -2.10 -20.78 13.29
C LEU A 32 -1.50 -19.43 12.93
N ALA A 33 -1.66 -19.01 11.67
CA ALA A 33 -1.15 -17.73 11.17
C ALA A 33 -1.81 -16.55 11.90
N MET A 34 -3.14 -16.55 12.01
CA MET A 34 -3.87 -15.47 12.69
C MET A 34 -3.46 -15.32 14.17
N LYS A 35 -3.27 -16.45 14.88
CA LYS A 35 -2.80 -16.42 16.27
C LYS A 35 -1.40 -15.84 16.39
N LYS A 36 -0.47 -16.24 15.51
CA LYS A 36 0.89 -15.70 15.47
C LYS A 36 0.89 -14.19 15.15
N ALA A 37 -0.05 -13.74 14.33
CA ALA A 37 -0.23 -12.33 13.98
C ALA A 37 -1.00 -11.53 15.06
N GLY A 38 -1.38 -12.15 16.19
CA GLY A 38 -2.04 -11.48 17.30
C GLY A 38 -3.56 -11.28 17.14
N TYR A 39 -4.19 -11.93 16.17
CA TYR A 39 -5.65 -11.87 16.01
C TYR A 39 -6.34 -12.85 16.96
N SER A 40 -7.27 -12.34 17.78
CA SER A 40 -8.15 -13.13 18.63
C SER A 40 -9.48 -13.51 17.96
N ASP A 41 -9.85 -12.80 16.88
CA ASP A 41 -11.13 -12.94 16.18
C ASP A 41 -10.90 -13.32 14.72
N ARG A 42 -11.42 -14.49 14.31
CA ARG A 42 -11.37 -14.98 12.94
C ARG A 42 -12.03 -14.03 11.95
N SER A 43 -13.17 -13.42 12.31
CA SER A 43 -13.88 -12.51 11.43
C SER A 43 -13.01 -11.31 11.06
N LYS A 44 -12.31 -10.75 12.05
CA LYS A 44 -11.39 -9.64 11.82
C LYS A 44 -10.18 -10.05 10.98
N ALA A 45 -9.62 -11.24 11.23
CA ALA A 45 -8.51 -11.76 10.43
C ALA A 45 -8.92 -12.00 8.97
N VAL A 46 -10.12 -12.54 8.74
CA VAL A 46 -10.67 -12.73 7.37
C VAL A 46 -10.93 -11.38 6.70
N GLN A 47 -11.51 -10.40 7.39
CA GLN A 47 -11.70 -9.06 6.82
C GLN A 47 -10.35 -8.45 6.39
N THR A 48 -9.33 -8.55 7.22
CA THR A 48 -7.98 -8.08 6.86
C THR A 48 -7.44 -8.81 5.63
N ALA A 49 -7.57 -10.14 5.57
CA ALA A 49 -7.14 -10.92 4.40
C ALA A 49 -7.90 -10.54 3.13
N MET A 50 -9.20 -10.25 3.23
CA MET A 50 -10.01 -9.76 2.09
C MET A 50 -9.53 -8.39 1.62
N HIS A 51 -9.19 -7.47 2.52
CA HIS A 51 -8.61 -6.17 2.14
C HIS A 51 -7.28 -6.35 1.40
N PHE A 52 -6.37 -7.16 1.93
CA PHE A 52 -5.11 -7.47 1.23
C PHE A 52 -5.32 -8.05 -0.16
N PHE A 53 -6.29 -8.96 -0.32
CA PHE A 53 -6.61 -9.54 -1.63
C PHE A 53 -7.14 -8.47 -2.60
N ILE A 54 -8.06 -7.62 -2.14
CA ILE A 54 -8.65 -6.55 -2.94
C ILE A 54 -7.57 -5.53 -3.35
N ASP A 55 -6.71 -5.12 -2.42
CA ASP A 55 -5.64 -4.17 -2.69
C ASP A 55 -4.65 -4.74 -3.72
N GLU A 56 -4.25 -6.01 -3.56
CA GLU A 56 -3.35 -6.68 -4.50
C GLU A 56 -4.00 -6.86 -5.89
N TYR A 57 -5.30 -7.16 -5.94
CA TYR A 57 -6.04 -7.29 -7.20
C TYR A 57 -6.14 -5.93 -7.91
N ASN A 58 -6.55 -4.89 -7.21
CA ASN A 58 -6.72 -3.57 -7.78
C ASN A 58 -5.38 -3.00 -8.27
N TRP A 59 -4.28 -3.25 -7.54
CA TRP A 59 -2.95 -2.89 -8.02
C TRP A 59 -2.62 -3.54 -9.36
N LYS A 60 -3.04 -4.79 -9.61
CA LYS A 60 -2.71 -5.52 -10.84
C LYS A 60 -3.62 -5.17 -12.02
N GLU A 61 -4.91 -5.05 -11.77
CA GLU A 61 -5.93 -5.10 -12.83
C GLU A 61 -6.61 -3.75 -13.10
N ASP A 62 -6.65 -2.84 -12.13
CA ASP A 62 -7.41 -1.61 -12.27
C ASP A 62 -6.55 -0.36 -12.14
N ASP A 63 -6.44 0.37 -13.25
CA ASP A 63 -5.67 1.60 -13.36
C ASP A 63 -6.48 2.88 -13.06
N ASN A 64 -7.82 2.75 -12.96
CA ASN A 64 -8.73 3.91 -12.91
C ASN A 64 -9.11 4.36 -11.50
N HIS A 65 -8.48 3.81 -10.46
CA HIS A 65 -8.71 4.19 -9.08
C HIS A 65 -7.69 5.21 -8.58
N GLU A 66 -8.11 5.97 -7.58
CA GLU A 66 -7.18 6.69 -6.73
C GLU A 66 -6.72 5.85 -5.56
N GLY A 67 -5.46 6.01 -5.21
CA GLY A 67 -4.86 5.33 -4.09
C GLY A 67 -3.72 6.10 -3.48
N ALA A 68 -3.23 5.58 -2.37
CA ALA A 68 -2.04 6.10 -1.71
C ALA A 68 -1.11 4.96 -1.33
N GLY A 69 0.18 5.24 -1.26
CA GLY A 69 1.15 4.21 -0.95
C GLY A 69 2.57 4.72 -0.81
N ALA A 70 3.49 3.78 -0.80
CA ALA A 70 4.91 4.06 -0.79
C ALA A 70 5.64 3.18 -1.80
N ILE A 71 6.48 3.80 -2.61
CA ILE A 71 7.48 3.12 -3.43
C ILE A 71 8.76 3.10 -2.61
N VAL A 72 9.23 1.91 -2.26
CA VAL A 72 10.46 1.71 -1.49
C VAL A 72 11.50 1.13 -2.43
N LEU A 73 12.63 1.81 -2.56
CA LEU A 73 13.73 1.38 -3.43
C LEU A 73 15.05 1.30 -2.67
N LEU A 74 15.80 0.25 -2.98
CA LEU A 74 17.19 0.07 -2.59
C LEU A 74 18.06 0.24 -3.83
N TYR A 75 19.06 1.09 -3.76
CA TYR A 75 19.94 1.35 -4.89
C TYR A 75 21.40 1.54 -4.51
N ASP A 76 22.26 1.35 -5.50
CA ASP A 76 23.68 1.66 -5.40
C ASP A 76 23.93 3.14 -5.67
N HIS A 77 24.38 3.87 -4.67
CA HIS A 77 24.49 5.31 -4.77
C HIS A 77 25.65 5.78 -5.69
N HIS A 78 26.58 4.90 -6.03
CA HIS A 78 27.63 5.20 -7.00
C HIS A 78 27.19 5.03 -8.44
N THR A 79 26.19 4.17 -8.66
CA THR A 79 25.68 3.82 -9.99
C THR A 79 24.41 4.56 -10.35
N TYR A 80 23.52 4.75 -9.37
CA TYR A 80 22.26 5.49 -9.54
C TYR A 80 22.54 6.98 -9.35
N ASN A 81 22.44 7.74 -10.45
CA ASN A 81 22.63 9.19 -10.39
C ASN A 81 21.37 9.85 -9.82
N HIS A 82 21.28 9.88 -8.50
CA HIS A 82 20.15 10.42 -7.74
C HIS A 82 19.88 11.89 -8.12
N ASP A 83 20.92 12.71 -8.28
CA ASP A 83 20.75 14.15 -8.47
C ASP A 83 20.17 14.52 -9.83
N SER A 84 20.43 13.76 -10.89
CA SER A 84 19.90 14.06 -12.22
C SER A 84 18.66 13.25 -12.57
N THR A 85 18.64 11.97 -12.24
CA THR A 85 17.55 11.06 -12.66
C THR A 85 16.36 11.10 -11.70
N SER A 86 16.63 11.13 -10.38
CA SER A 86 15.58 11.21 -9.36
C SER A 86 14.87 12.57 -9.41
N THR A 87 15.63 13.66 -9.48
CA THR A 87 15.07 15.02 -9.53
C THR A 87 14.20 15.23 -10.77
N HIS A 88 14.66 14.82 -11.97
CA HIS A 88 13.84 14.92 -13.17
C HIS A 88 12.59 14.04 -13.13
N THR A 89 12.74 12.79 -12.68
CA THR A 89 11.59 11.88 -12.54
C THR A 89 10.59 12.41 -11.54
N GLN A 90 11.04 12.95 -10.40
CA GLN A 90 10.15 13.53 -9.40
C GLN A 90 9.42 14.77 -9.92
N HIS A 91 10.08 15.63 -10.71
CA HIS A 91 9.44 16.79 -11.34
C HIS A 91 8.29 16.41 -12.28
N ASP A 92 8.43 15.32 -13.04
CA ASP A 92 7.39 14.84 -13.96
C ASP A 92 6.17 14.25 -13.24
N TYR A 93 6.29 13.94 -11.92
CA TYR A 93 5.28 13.26 -11.11
C TYR A 93 4.95 14.00 -9.81
N THR A 94 5.15 15.33 -9.78
CA THR A 94 4.81 16.17 -8.61
C THR A 94 3.32 16.15 -8.28
N ASP A 95 2.48 15.81 -9.25
CA ASP A 95 1.04 15.63 -9.09
C ASP A 95 0.66 14.48 -8.15
N ILE A 96 1.51 13.45 -8.07
CA ILE A 96 1.25 12.25 -7.25
C ILE A 96 2.25 12.02 -6.12
N ILE A 97 3.41 12.70 -6.12
CA ILE A 97 4.42 12.57 -5.06
C ILE A 97 4.09 13.52 -3.91
N SER A 98 3.90 12.96 -2.71
CA SER A 98 3.61 13.73 -1.50
C SER A 98 4.84 14.01 -0.65
N ALA A 99 5.79 13.07 -0.60
CA ALA A 99 7.03 13.19 0.16
C ALA A 99 8.06 12.19 -0.35
N VAL A 100 9.32 12.50 -0.12
CA VAL A 100 10.46 11.61 -0.39
C VAL A 100 11.36 11.61 0.83
N THR A 101 11.79 10.42 1.25
CA THR A 101 12.80 10.25 2.28
C THR A 101 13.94 9.41 1.74
N HIS A 102 15.15 9.81 2.07
CA HIS A 102 16.38 9.17 1.64
C HIS A 102 17.27 8.87 2.84
N THR A 103 17.82 7.67 2.89
CA THR A 103 18.67 7.20 3.98
C THR A 103 19.85 6.42 3.43
N HIS A 104 21.06 6.79 3.80
CA HIS A 104 22.23 5.97 3.57
C HIS A 104 22.24 4.79 4.54
N LEU A 105 22.23 3.56 4.01
CA LEU A 105 22.30 2.35 4.82
C LEU A 105 23.72 1.95 5.10
N ASP A 106 24.59 2.09 4.10
CA ASP A 106 26.04 1.85 4.17
C ASP A 106 26.76 2.63 3.06
N HIS A 107 28.05 2.34 2.85
CA HIS A 107 28.88 3.03 1.86
C HIS A 107 28.39 2.91 0.41
N ASN A 108 27.67 1.82 0.09
CA ASN A 108 27.24 1.51 -1.28
C ASN A 108 25.71 1.54 -1.45
N ASN A 109 24.94 1.50 -0.35
CA ASN A 109 23.50 1.28 -0.40
C ASN A 109 22.74 2.45 0.19
N CYS A 110 21.76 2.90 -0.57
CA CYS A 110 20.77 3.87 -0.14
C CYS A 110 19.37 3.28 -0.20
N LEU A 111 18.56 3.63 0.78
CA LEU A 111 17.12 3.36 0.81
C LEU A 111 16.39 4.68 0.57
N GLU A 112 15.50 4.67 -0.40
CA GLU A 112 14.60 5.79 -0.65
C GLU A 112 13.15 5.32 -0.52
N THR A 113 12.31 6.15 0.06
CA THR A 113 10.87 5.94 0.15
C THR A 113 10.17 7.15 -0.44
N ILE A 114 9.39 6.91 -1.48
CA ILE A 114 8.58 7.92 -2.17
C ILE A 114 7.13 7.68 -1.78
N MET A 115 6.56 8.61 -1.02
CA MET A 115 5.14 8.57 -0.67
C MET A 115 4.32 9.13 -1.82
N VAL A 116 3.33 8.36 -2.26
CA VAL A 116 2.52 8.68 -3.44
C VAL A 116 1.03 8.67 -3.12
N LYS A 117 0.28 9.53 -3.81
CA LYS A 117 -1.18 9.58 -3.77
C LYS A 117 -1.70 10.06 -5.12
N GLY A 118 -2.65 9.36 -5.71
CA GLY A 118 -3.26 9.71 -7.00
C GLY A 118 -3.72 8.49 -7.78
N GLU A 119 -3.87 8.66 -9.07
CA GLU A 119 -4.27 7.58 -9.99
C GLU A 119 -3.25 6.43 -9.99
N ILE A 120 -3.75 5.20 -9.86
CA ILE A 120 -2.92 3.99 -9.85
C ILE A 120 -2.07 3.88 -11.11
N ALA A 121 -2.62 4.21 -12.27
CA ALA A 121 -1.89 4.21 -13.54
C ALA A 121 -0.62 5.09 -13.47
N ARG A 122 -0.73 6.29 -12.90
CA ARG A 122 0.39 7.22 -12.73
C ARG A 122 1.44 6.68 -11.76
N ILE A 123 0.97 6.08 -10.65
CA ILE A 123 1.87 5.47 -9.65
C ILE A 123 2.62 4.28 -10.27
N LYS A 124 1.95 3.43 -11.05
CA LYS A 124 2.58 2.32 -11.78
C LYS A 124 3.62 2.82 -12.79
N GLN A 125 3.30 3.87 -13.56
CA GLN A 125 4.24 4.49 -14.50
C GLN A 125 5.50 5.00 -13.79
N LEU A 126 5.35 5.70 -12.66
CA LEU A 126 6.46 6.16 -11.85
C LEU A 126 7.33 5.00 -11.36
N ALA A 127 6.71 3.97 -10.76
CA ALA A 127 7.42 2.79 -10.25
C ALA A 127 8.19 2.08 -11.37
N LYS A 128 7.58 1.92 -12.55
CA LYS A 128 8.22 1.34 -13.73
C LYS A 128 9.42 2.19 -14.17
N LYS A 129 9.22 3.49 -14.36
CA LYS A 129 10.28 4.42 -14.79
C LYS A 129 11.49 4.41 -13.84
N ILE A 130 11.23 4.34 -12.52
CA ILE A 130 12.30 4.20 -11.52
C ILE A 130 13.00 2.85 -11.65
N SER A 131 12.24 1.75 -11.77
CA SER A 131 12.80 0.38 -11.80
C SER A 131 13.72 0.12 -13.00
N GLU A 132 13.55 0.87 -14.09
CA GLU A 132 14.36 0.76 -15.31
C GLU A 132 15.73 1.46 -15.18
N ASN A 133 15.94 2.25 -14.12
CA ASN A 133 17.20 2.96 -13.94
C ASN A 133 18.33 2.04 -13.47
N ARG A 134 19.50 2.28 -14.04
CA ARG A 134 20.72 1.57 -13.64
C ARG A 134 21.07 1.88 -12.19
N GLY A 135 21.44 0.85 -11.43
CA GLY A 135 21.81 0.96 -10.01
C GLY A 135 20.68 0.62 -9.05
N ILE A 136 19.44 0.50 -9.52
CA ILE A 136 18.32 0.01 -8.69
C ILE A 136 18.53 -1.47 -8.41
N LYS A 137 18.65 -1.83 -7.13
CA LYS A 137 18.83 -3.22 -6.65
C LYS A 137 17.51 -3.89 -6.32
N SER A 138 16.55 -3.13 -5.80
CA SER A 138 15.21 -3.62 -5.45
C SER A 138 14.22 -2.47 -5.43
N LEU A 139 13.00 -2.73 -5.88
CA LEU A 139 11.88 -1.81 -5.78
C LEU A 139 10.64 -2.57 -5.34
N LYS A 140 9.92 -2.04 -4.35
CA LYS A 140 8.64 -2.55 -3.87
C LYS A 140 7.64 -1.41 -3.79
N VAL A 141 6.39 -1.70 -4.14
CA VAL A 141 5.27 -0.79 -3.98
C VAL A 141 4.34 -1.37 -2.93
N ASN A 142 4.07 -0.59 -1.88
CA ASN A 142 3.05 -0.87 -0.90
C ASN A 142 1.92 0.13 -1.11
N PHE A 143 0.72 -0.35 -1.29
CA PHE A 143 -0.39 0.43 -1.77
C PHE A 143 -1.67 0.14 -0.99
N VAL A 144 -2.52 1.16 -0.81
CA VAL A 144 -3.87 1.08 -0.25
C VAL A 144 -4.84 1.87 -1.12
N ASN A 145 -6.03 1.31 -1.36
CA ASN A 145 -7.08 2.02 -2.07
C ASN A 145 -7.67 3.12 -1.19
N LEU A 146 -7.95 4.27 -1.80
CA LEU A 146 -8.76 5.31 -1.18
C LEU A 146 -10.22 5.00 -1.52
N VAL A 147 -10.95 4.45 -0.53
CA VAL A 147 -12.38 4.13 -0.65
C VAL A 147 -13.22 5.31 -0.19
#